data_aef12eee9d79259639fbad55e566c653
#
_entry.id   aef12eee9d79259639fbad55e566c653
#
_cell.length_a   1.000
_cell.length_b   1.000
_cell.length_c   1.000
_cell.angle_alpha   90.00
_cell.angle_beta   90.00
_cell.angle_gamma   90.00
#
_symmetry.space_group_name_H-M   'P 1'
#
loop_
_entity.id
_entity.type
_entity.pdbx_description
1 polymer ?
#
loop_
_entity_poly.entity_id
_entity_poly.type
_entity_poly.pdbx_seq_one_letter_code
_entity_poly.pdbx_strand_id
1 'polypeptide(L)'
;MDKKDDISLRILVIASTSARRTHLAAVISRAVRGVNVTCDSQISAARFAAAKADIMVADLDVPASAAAMLDFLEEAPAGTGSVALIDDPDAAWVRSALRGSINAVLSRDVTAEDMQLALQAAEAGFVLLHPTSVQGLLQNNGIDQMGDINDEDLDQENLHREDMVEDLTARESEVLRLVSIGLGNKEIAARLAISEHTAKFHLSSILSKLHAGSRTEAVSLGIRKGLIPI
;
A
#
# COMPACT_ATOMS: atom_id res chain seq x y z
N MET A 1 21.54 -12.90 -31.45
CA MET A 1 21.31 -11.44 -31.26
C MET A 1 19.93 -11.34 -30.66
N ASP A 2 19.86 -11.59 -29.33
CA ASP A 2 18.62 -11.66 -28.59
C ASP A 2 18.00 -10.26 -28.47
N LYS A 3 16.81 -10.11 -29.06
CA LYS A 3 15.95 -8.97 -28.88
C LYS A 3 15.40 -9.06 -27.46
N LYS A 4 16.13 -8.50 -26.49
CA LYS A 4 15.64 -8.24 -25.15
C LYS A 4 14.46 -7.30 -25.37
N ASP A 5 13.24 -7.81 -25.23
CA ASP A 5 12.04 -7.00 -25.21
C ASP A 5 12.27 -5.94 -24.13
N ASP A 6 12.46 -4.71 -24.59
CA ASP A 6 12.62 -3.53 -23.75
C ASP A 6 11.24 -3.31 -23.12
N ILE A 7 11.02 -3.92 -21.95
CA ILE A 7 9.78 -3.77 -21.17
C ILE A 7 9.81 -2.34 -20.65
N SER A 8 9.32 -1.43 -21.46
CA SER A 8 9.14 -0.04 -21.07
C SER A 8 8.08 0.03 -19.97
N LEU A 9 8.45 0.54 -18.79
CA LEU A 9 7.54 0.77 -17.68
C LEU A 9 6.35 1.63 -18.15
N ARG A 10 5.13 1.17 -17.93
CA ARG A 10 3.90 1.85 -18.35
C ARG A 10 3.24 2.50 -17.14
N ILE A 11 3.10 3.80 -17.18
CA ILE A 11 2.58 4.60 -16.07
C ILE A 11 1.29 5.27 -16.50
N LEU A 12 0.23 5.11 -15.70
CA LEU A 12 -1.02 5.84 -15.84
C LEU A 12 -1.02 7.03 -14.87
N VAL A 13 -1.04 8.24 -15.41
CA VAL A 13 -1.14 9.48 -14.65
C VAL A 13 -2.59 9.93 -14.57
N ILE A 14 -3.09 10.12 -13.37
CA ILE A 14 -4.42 10.64 -13.10
C ILE A 14 -4.31 12.03 -12.46
N ALA A 15 -4.98 13.01 -13.05
CA ALA A 15 -5.18 14.32 -12.45
C ALA A 15 -6.42 15.00 -13.06
N SER A 16 -7.10 15.82 -12.28
CA SER A 16 -8.35 16.51 -12.68
C SER A 16 -8.14 17.44 -13.86
N THR A 17 -7.05 18.21 -13.89
CA THR A 17 -6.77 19.20 -14.94
C THR A 17 -5.76 18.72 -15.97
N SER A 18 -5.94 19.12 -17.22
CA SER A 18 -5.01 18.82 -18.31
C SER A 18 -3.60 19.37 -18.05
N ALA A 19 -3.51 20.58 -17.48
CA ALA A 19 -2.23 21.21 -17.15
C ALA A 19 -1.44 20.35 -16.13
N ARG A 20 -2.14 19.82 -15.10
CA ARG A 20 -1.52 18.99 -14.09
C ARG A 20 -1.07 17.65 -14.66
N ARG A 21 -1.87 17.02 -15.53
CA ARG A 21 -1.48 15.80 -16.25
C ARG A 21 -0.21 15.99 -17.07
N THR A 22 -0.14 17.08 -17.83
CA THR A 22 1.04 17.42 -18.65
C THR A 22 2.27 17.66 -17.77
N HIS A 23 2.10 18.38 -16.65
CA HIS A 23 3.18 18.63 -15.70
C HIS A 23 3.73 17.33 -15.12
N LEU A 24 2.85 16.47 -14.58
CA LEU A 24 3.26 15.18 -14.00
C LEU A 24 3.91 14.26 -15.03
N ALA A 25 3.39 14.17 -16.24
CA ALA A 25 4.02 13.42 -17.31
C ALA A 25 5.44 13.91 -17.61
N ALA A 26 5.66 15.24 -17.58
CA ALA A 26 7.00 15.81 -17.76
C ALA A 26 7.93 15.49 -16.57
N VAL A 27 7.44 15.54 -15.33
CA VAL A 27 8.20 15.15 -14.13
C VAL A 27 8.61 13.68 -14.22
N ILE A 28 7.69 12.79 -14.55
CA ILE A 28 7.95 11.34 -14.68
C ILE A 28 8.97 11.07 -15.80
N SER A 29 8.82 11.72 -16.95
CA SER A 29 9.76 11.55 -18.07
C SER A 29 11.18 12.04 -17.78
N ARG A 30 11.33 12.99 -16.84
CA ARG A 30 12.64 13.42 -16.32
C ARG A 30 13.18 12.45 -15.27
N ALA A 31 12.30 11.89 -14.44
CA ALA A 31 12.65 10.96 -13.37
C ALA A 31 13.17 9.62 -13.91
N VAL A 32 12.51 9.06 -14.92
CA VAL A 32 12.84 7.74 -15.47
C VAL A 32 12.87 7.79 -16.99
N ARG A 33 13.91 7.25 -17.60
CA ARG A 33 14.04 7.16 -19.06
C ARG A 33 13.32 5.94 -19.62
N GLY A 34 12.75 6.08 -20.81
CA GLY A 34 12.14 4.96 -21.52
C GLY A 34 10.79 4.52 -20.95
N VAL A 35 10.08 5.40 -20.23
CA VAL A 35 8.74 5.12 -19.72
C VAL A 35 7.67 5.47 -20.75
N ASN A 36 6.58 4.74 -20.74
CA ASN A 36 5.36 5.05 -21.48
C ASN A 36 4.33 5.64 -20.52
N VAL A 37 4.01 6.94 -20.71
CA VAL A 37 3.07 7.66 -19.83
C VAL A 37 1.75 7.86 -20.57
N THR A 38 0.70 7.33 -19.99
CA THR A 38 -0.70 7.56 -20.40
C THR A 38 -1.38 8.44 -19.36
N CYS A 39 -2.27 9.34 -19.78
CA CYS A 39 -2.95 10.27 -18.87
C CYS A 39 -4.47 10.09 -18.92
N ASP A 40 -5.12 10.17 -17.76
CA ASP A 40 -6.58 10.19 -17.64
C ASP A 40 -7.02 11.18 -16.54
N SER A 41 -8.32 11.44 -16.45
CA SER A 41 -8.89 12.35 -15.46
C SER A 41 -9.59 11.62 -14.30
N GLN A 42 -9.75 10.31 -14.38
CA GLN A 42 -10.51 9.52 -13.39
C GLN A 42 -9.74 8.29 -12.95
N ILE A 43 -9.74 8.05 -11.66
CA ILE A 43 -9.20 6.82 -11.05
C ILE A 43 -10.22 5.70 -11.28
N SER A 44 -9.78 4.58 -11.85
CA SER A 44 -10.61 3.39 -12.06
C SER A 44 -9.76 2.19 -12.43
N ALA A 45 -10.06 1.02 -11.87
CA ALA A 45 -9.42 -0.24 -12.21
C ALA A 45 -9.57 -0.58 -13.71
N ALA A 46 -10.75 -0.28 -14.30
CA ALA A 46 -10.99 -0.50 -15.73
C ALA A 46 -10.09 0.36 -16.62
N ARG A 47 -9.86 1.63 -16.27
CA ARG A 47 -8.95 2.54 -17.01
C ARG A 47 -7.50 2.11 -16.85
N PHE A 48 -7.10 1.70 -15.66
CA PHE A 48 -5.78 1.15 -15.41
C PHE A 48 -5.50 -0.08 -16.26
N ALA A 49 -6.44 -1.02 -16.30
CA ALA A 49 -6.35 -2.22 -17.13
C ALA A 49 -6.33 -1.90 -18.64
N ALA A 50 -7.16 -0.95 -19.09
CA ALA A 50 -7.19 -0.50 -20.49
C ALA A 50 -5.87 0.15 -20.93
N ALA A 51 -5.22 0.90 -20.04
CA ALA A 51 -3.90 1.48 -20.26
C ALA A 51 -2.78 0.45 -20.21
N LYS A 52 -3.07 -0.78 -19.74
CA LYS A 52 -2.08 -1.82 -19.45
C LYS A 52 -0.93 -1.28 -18.59
N ALA A 53 -1.25 -0.39 -17.66
CA ALA A 53 -0.27 0.27 -16.82
C ALA A 53 0.29 -0.70 -15.77
N ASP A 54 1.54 -0.48 -15.40
CA ASP A 54 2.22 -1.21 -14.34
C ASP A 54 2.14 -0.42 -13.03
N ILE A 55 2.13 0.92 -13.14
CA ILE A 55 2.02 1.85 -12.00
C ILE A 55 0.95 2.91 -12.28
N MET A 56 0.13 3.23 -11.27
CA MET A 56 -0.72 4.42 -11.25
C MET A 56 -0.07 5.53 -10.42
N VAL A 57 -0.04 6.75 -10.97
CA VAL A 57 0.32 7.98 -10.25
C VAL A 57 -0.91 8.89 -10.22
N ALA A 58 -1.51 9.08 -9.07
CA ALA A 58 -2.76 9.83 -8.90
C ALA A 58 -2.56 11.13 -8.11
N ASP A 59 -2.96 12.26 -8.70
CA ASP A 59 -3.02 13.57 -8.04
C ASP A 59 -4.36 13.72 -7.33
N LEU A 60 -4.35 13.70 -6.00
CA LEU A 60 -5.53 13.70 -5.16
C LEU A 60 -5.83 15.12 -4.68
N ASP A 61 -6.40 15.92 -5.55
CA ASP A 61 -6.67 17.35 -5.34
C ASP A 61 -7.99 17.67 -4.64
N VAL A 62 -8.87 16.67 -4.53
CA VAL A 62 -10.18 16.78 -3.88
C VAL A 62 -10.51 15.52 -3.08
N PRO A 63 -11.39 15.61 -2.06
CA PRO A 63 -11.77 14.43 -1.26
C PRO A 63 -12.33 13.26 -2.09
N ALA A 64 -13.03 13.55 -3.18
CA ALA A 64 -13.55 12.51 -4.07
C ALA A 64 -12.45 11.71 -4.77
N SER A 65 -11.33 12.33 -5.16
CA SER A 65 -10.18 11.62 -5.76
C SER A 65 -9.45 10.78 -4.71
N ALA A 66 -9.38 11.25 -3.46
CA ALA A 66 -8.81 10.49 -2.36
C ALA A 66 -9.67 9.24 -2.03
N ALA A 67 -11.00 9.35 -2.03
CA ALA A 67 -11.90 8.19 -1.88
C ALA A 67 -11.74 7.20 -3.05
N ALA A 68 -11.78 7.68 -4.30
CA ALA A 68 -11.61 6.85 -5.48
C ALA A 68 -10.25 6.11 -5.52
N MET A 69 -9.22 6.67 -4.89
CA MET A 69 -7.93 5.99 -4.74
C MET A 69 -8.02 4.80 -3.79
N LEU A 70 -8.75 4.91 -2.69
CA LEU A 70 -8.97 3.79 -1.78
C LEU A 70 -9.77 2.68 -2.45
N ASP A 71 -10.85 3.01 -3.16
CA ASP A 71 -11.64 2.04 -3.94
C ASP A 71 -10.76 1.34 -4.98
N PHE A 72 -9.90 2.09 -5.68
CA PHE A 72 -8.95 1.51 -6.64
C PHE A 72 -7.98 0.53 -5.98
N LEU A 73 -7.43 0.86 -4.79
CA LEU A 73 -6.49 -0.01 -4.09
C LEU A 73 -7.12 -1.33 -3.66
N GLU A 74 -8.44 -1.36 -3.38
CA GLU A 74 -9.19 -2.58 -3.06
C GLU A 74 -9.44 -3.45 -4.30
N GLU A 75 -9.65 -2.82 -5.47
CA GLU A 75 -10.00 -3.50 -6.72
C GLU A 75 -8.78 -3.84 -7.59
N ALA A 76 -7.64 -3.19 -7.36
CA ALA A 76 -6.47 -3.30 -8.22
C ALA A 76 -5.88 -4.72 -8.21
N PRO A 77 -5.41 -5.22 -9.37
CA PRO A 77 -4.70 -6.48 -9.43
C PRO A 77 -3.49 -6.52 -8.49
N ALA A 78 -3.21 -7.68 -7.91
CA ALA A 78 -2.02 -7.87 -7.09
C ALA A 78 -0.75 -7.51 -7.87
N GLY A 79 0.13 -6.74 -7.23
CA GLY A 79 1.37 -6.27 -7.86
C GLY A 79 1.24 -4.97 -8.65
N THR A 80 0.05 -4.34 -8.65
CA THR A 80 -0.12 -2.98 -9.19
C THR A 80 0.68 -1.99 -8.36
N GLY A 81 1.58 -1.24 -8.99
CA GLY A 81 2.25 -0.11 -8.36
C GLY A 81 1.27 1.08 -8.19
N SER A 82 1.32 1.76 -7.05
CA SER A 82 0.43 2.88 -6.77
C SER A 82 1.13 4.01 -6.01
N VAL A 83 1.01 5.22 -6.54
CA VAL A 83 1.58 6.46 -5.99
C VAL A 83 0.48 7.49 -5.85
N ALA A 84 0.26 8.00 -4.66
CA ALA A 84 -0.65 9.11 -4.40
C ALA A 84 0.12 10.41 -4.16
N LEU A 85 -0.32 11.48 -4.81
CA LEU A 85 0.15 12.84 -4.57
C LEU A 85 -0.97 13.59 -3.85
N ILE A 86 -0.76 13.92 -2.58
CA ILE A 86 -1.76 14.54 -1.72
C ILE A 86 -1.09 15.47 -0.72
N ASP A 87 -1.65 16.65 -0.53
CA ASP A 87 -1.22 17.55 0.53
C ASP A 87 -2.07 17.31 1.79
N ASP A 88 -1.41 17.27 2.95
CA ASP A 88 -2.04 17.07 4.27
C ASP A 88 -3.06 15.91 4.35
N PRO A 89 -2.68 14.67 3.98
CA PRO A 89 -3.60 13.55 4.13
C PRO A 89 -3.90 13.31 5.61
N ASP A 90 -5.17 13.12 5.95
CA ASP A 90 -5.51 12.72 7.31
C ASP A 90 -4.98 11.32 7.64
N ALA A 91 -4.74 11.07 8.93
CA ALA A 91 -4.16 9.81 9.38
C ALA A 91 -5.06 8.59 9.10
N ALA A 92 -6.38 8.75 9.04
CA ALA A 92 -7.31 7.67 8.73
C ALA A 92 -7.18 7.27 7.26
N TRP A 93 -7.09 8.26 6.35
CA TRP A 93 -6.84 8.01 4.94
C TRP A 93 -5.51 7.30 4.71
N VAL A 94 -4.42 7.78 5.33
CA VAL A 94 -3.10 7.15 5.21
C VAL A 94 -3.11 5.69 5.70
N ARG A 95 -3.76 5.42 6.86
CA ARG A 95 -3.92 4.04 7.35
C ARG A 95 -4.71 3.17 6.37
N SER A 96 -5.79 3.67 5.80
CA SER A 96 -6.58 2.94 4.81
C SER A 96 -5.80 2.68 3.52
N ALA A 97 -5.05 3.67 3.04
CA ALA A 97 -4.19 3.53 1.86
C ALA A 97 -3.07 2.49 2.08
N LEU A 98 -2.48 2.47 3.28
CA LEU A 98 -1.48 1.45 3.65
C LEU A 98 -2.09 0.05 3.71
N ARG A 99 -3.31 -0.11 4.22
CA ARG A 99 -4.04 -1.39 4.18
C ARG A 99 -4.34 -1.83 2.76
N GLY A 100 -4.70 -0.89 1.89
CA GLY A 100 -4.90 -1.12 0.45
C GLY A 100 -3.62 -1.32 -0.35
N SER A 101 -2.44 -1.41 0.31
CA SER A 101 -1.13 -1.67 -0.33
C SER A 101 -0.63 -0.54 -1.23
N ILE A 102 -0.85 0.71 -0.84
CA ILE A 102 -0.22 1.85 -1.53
C ILE A 102 1.31 1.79 -1.42
N ASN A 103 2.00 2.11 -2.51
CA ASN A 103 3.46 2.11 -2.53
C ASN A 103 4.08 3.47 -2.22
N ALA A 104 3.43 4.58 -2.54
CA ALA A 104 3.96 5.88 -2.14
C ALA A 104 2.85 6.90 -1.85
N VAL A 105 3.09 7.72 -0.81
CA VAL A 105 2.29 8.90 -0.49
C VAL A 105 3.24 10.09 -0.41
N LEU A 106 3.12 11.01 -1.35
CA LEU A 106 3.99 12.18 -1.48
C LEU A 106 3.15 13.47 -1.47
N SER A 107 3.81 14.61 -1.22
CA SER A 107 3.22 15.94 -1.46
C SER A 107 2.94 16.14 -2.95
N ARG A 108 1.93 16.94 -3.25
CA ARG A 108 1.60 17.33 -4.63
C ARG A 108 2.69 18.18 -5.29
N ASP A 109 3.54 18.84 -4.50
CA ASP A 109 4.73 19.59 -4.99
C ASP A 109 5.95 18.67 -5.13
N VAL A 110 5.78 17.61 -5.93
CA VAL A 110 6.76 16.55 -6.13
C VAL A 110 7.85 16.97 -7.12
N THR A 111 9.10 16.69 -6.77
CA THR A 111 10.24 16.84 -7.68
C THR A 111 10.45 15.60 -8.56
N ALA A 112 11.31 15.71 -9.57
CA ALA A 112 11.69 14.54 -10.39
C ALA A 112 12.45 13.48 -9.57
N GLU A 113 13.22 13.89 -8.56
CA GLU A 113 13.95 12.99 -7.67
C GLU A 113 13.00 12.23 -6.75
N ASP A 114 12.03 12.92 -6.14
CA ASP A 114 10.99 12.26 -5.31
C ASP A 114 10.16 11.28 -6.12
N MET A 115 9.79 11.68 -7.34
CA MET A 115 9.04 10.82 -8.25
C MET A 115 9.85 9.57 -8.64
N GLN A 116 11.14 9.71 -8.89
CA GLN A 116 12.02 8.58 -9.18
C GLN A 116 12.04 7.58 -8.02
N LEU A 117 12.20 8.07 -6.80
CA LEU A 117 12.19 7.23 -5.60
C LEU A 117 10.84 6.54 -5.41
N ALA A 118 9.73 7.24 -5.63
CA ALA A 118 8.39 6.68 -5.51
C ALA A 118 8.12 5.57 -6.55
N LEU A 119 8.54 5.78 -7.79
CA LEU A 119 8.40 4.77 -8.85
C LEU A 119 9.26 3.54 -8.57
N GLN A 120 10.50 3.73 -8.10
CA GLN A 120 11.36 2.62 -7.67
C GLN A 120 10.78 1.85 -6.48
N ALA A 121 10.21 2.57 -5.50
CA ALA A 121 9.53 1.95 -4.37
C ALA A 121 8.33 1.12 -4.86
N ALA A 122 7.52 1.65 -5.77
CA ALA A 122 6.38 0.96 -6.35
C ALA A 122 6.78 -0.30 -7.14
N GLU A 123 7.84 -0.24 -7.97
CA GLU A 123 8.37 -1.40 -8.70
C GLU A 123 8.93 -2.47 -7.75
N ALA A 124 9.62 -2.02 -6.69
CA ALA A 124 10.21 -2.92 -5.69
C ALA A 124 9.20 -3.40 -4.64
N GLY A 125 7.97 -2.84 -4.61
CA GLY A 125 6.94 -3.14 -3.62
C GLY A 125 7.24 -2.59 -2.22
N PHE A 126 8.10 -1.58 -2.10
CA PHE A 126 8.31 -0.84 -0.85
C PHE A 126 7.22 0.20 -0.65
N VAL A 127 7.14 0.68 0.58
CA VAL A 127 6.28 1.82 0.93
C VAL A 127 7.15 3.04 1.20
N LEU A 128 6.88 4.14 0.50
CA LEU A 128 7.51 5.44 0.68
C LEU A 128 6.46 6.45 1.16
N LEU A 129 6.68 7.01 2.35
CA LEU A 129 5.80 8.04 2.91
C LEU A 129 6.54 9.35 3.06
N HIS A 130 5.89 10.45 2.65
CA HIS A 130 6.41 11.77 2.97
C HIS A 130 6.38 12.00 4.51
N PRO A 131 7.36 12.70 5.10
CA PRO A 131 7.44 12.90 6.55
C PRO A 131 6.17 13.47 7.19
N THR A 132 5.45 14.36 6.52
CA THR A 132 4.16 14.92 7.02
C THR A 132 3.11 13.84 7.22
N SER A 133 3.02 12.87 6.29
CA SER A 133 2.09 11.72 6.40
C SER A 133 2.42 10.83 7.60
N VAL A 134 3.71 10.67 7.91
CA VAL A 134 4.18 9.89 9.07
C VAL A 134 3.84 10.58 10.38
N GLN A 135 4.00 11.92 10.48
CA GLN A 135 3.66 12.66 11.69
C GLN A 135 2.19 12.51 12.07
N GLY A 136 1.27 12.59 11.10
CA GLY A 136 -0.15 12.36 11.35
C GLY A 136 -0.46 10.95 11.88
N LEU A 137 0.28 9.94 11.44
CA LEU A 137 0.15 8.57 11.94
C LEU A 137 0.63 8.42 13.39
N LEU A 138 1.73 9.08 13.75
CA LEU A 138 2.32 9.00 15.08
C LEU A 138 1.48 9.75 16.14
N GLN A 139 0.95 10.92 15.81
CA GLN A 139 0.15 11.73 16.74
C GLN A 139 -1.16 11.05 17.16
N ASN A 140 -1.74 10.20 16.30
CA ASN A 140 -2.98 9.48 16.61
C ASN A 140 -2.77 8.13 17.33
N ASN A 141 -1.53 7.72 17.60
CA ASN A 141 -1.23 6.46 18.29
C ASN A 141 -1.10 6.60 19.82
N GLY A 142 -1.54 7.72 20.41
CA GLY A 142 -1.65 7.81 21.88
C GLY A 142 -0.33 7.72 22.65
N ILE A 143 0.83 8.07 22.05
CA ILE A 143 2.12 8.07 22.76
C ILE A 143 2.30 9.35 23.60
N ASP A 144 1.46 10.36 23.42
CA ASP A 144 1.54 11.64 24.16
C ASP A 144 0.75 11.66 25.48
N GLN A 145 0.31 10.52 26.02
CA GLN A 145 -0.23 10.45 27.39
C GLN A 145 0.70 9.67 28.34
N MET A 146 1.99 10.01 28.30
CA MET A 146 2.90 9.71 29.41
C MET A 146 3.19 10.99 30.21
N GLY A 147 2.11 11.63 30.65
CA GLY A 147 2.11 12.70 31.63
C GLY A 147 1.00 12.44 32.63
N ASP A 148 1.38 12.11 33.87
CA ASP A 148 0.51 11.95 35.05
C ASP A 148 -0.50 10.79 35.01
N ILE A 149 -0.03 9.57 35.17
CA ILE A 149 -0.86 8.48 35.65
C ILE A 149 -0.98 8.57 37.17
N ASN A 150 -2.08 9.11 37.65
CA ASN A 150 -2.51 8.86 39.02
C ASN A 150 -3.09 7.43 39.08
N ASP A 151 -2.58 6.67 40.03
CA ASP A 151 -2.69 5.21 40.21
C ASP A 151 -4.07 4.69 40.65
N GLU A 152 -5.18 5.42 40.42
CA GLU A 152 -6.50 5.02 40.96
C GLU A 152 -7.61 4.70 39.95
N ASP A 153 -7.37 4.77 38.61
CA ASP A 153 -8.42 4.53 37.59
C ASP A 153 -8.15 3.33 36.64
N LEU A 154 -7.41 2.31 37.10
CA LEU A 154 -6.93 1.22 36.21
C LEU A 154 -7.91 0.04 36.01
N ASP A 155 -9.14 0.08 36.50
CA ASP A 155 -9.96 -1.17 36.58
C ASP A 155 -11.16 -1.29 35.62
N GLN A 156 -11.46 -0.36 34.73
CA GLN A 156 -12.67 -0.53 33.89
C GLN A 156 -12.56 -0.28 32.37
N GLU A 157 -11.46 0.24 31.82
CA GLU A 157 -11.38 0.49 30.38
C GLU A 157 -10.50 -0.50 29.57
N ASN A 158 -9.77 -1.40 30.22
CA ASN A 158 -8.89 -2.36 29.52
C ASN A 158 -9.60 -3.62 28.99
N LEU A 159 -10.89 -3.80 29.25
CA LEU A 159 -11.66 -4.99 28.83
C LEU A 159 -12.25 -4.92 27.42
N HIS A 160 -12.13 -3.77 26.73
CA HIS A 160 -12.74 -3.59 25.38
C HIS A 160 -11.72 -3.35 24.26
N ARG A 161 -10.40 -3.45 24.51
CA ARG A 161 -9.35 -3.27 23.50
C ARG A 161 -8.77 -4.58 22.93
N GLU A 162 -9.16 -5.73 23.44
CA GLU A 162 -8.60 -7.02 23.01
C GLU A 162 -9.28 -7.65 21.79
N ASP A 163 -10.37 -7.11 21.26
CA ASP A 163 -11.16 -7.77 20.20
C ASP A 163 -11.26 -7.03 18.84
N MET A 164 -10.52 -5.97 18.60
CA MET A 164 -10.44 -5.43 17.24
C MET A 164 -9.26 -6.03 16.48
N VAL A 165 -9.35 -7.32 16.23
CA VAL A 165 -8.48 -7.99 15.25
C VAL A 165 -8.98 -7.54 13.88
N GLU A 166 -8.15 -6.82 13.15
CA GLU A 166 -8.44 -6.53 11.76
C GLU A 166 -8.58 -7.85 10.99
N ASP A 167 -9.71 -8.04 10.31
CA ASP A 167 -9.96 -9.23 9.50
C ASP A 167 -8.90 -9.34 8.40
N LEU A 168 -8.39 -10.55 8.21
CA LEU A 168 -7.51 -10.81 7.08
C LEU A 168 -8.33 -10.74 5.77
N THR A 169 -7.79 -10.06 4.78
CA THR A 169 -8.35 -10.12 3.43
C THR A 169 -8.34 -11.55 2.90
N ALA A 170 -9.14 -11.86 1.88
CA ALA A 170 -9.16 -13.18 1.26
C ALA A 170 -7.75 -13.61 0.80
N ARG A 171 -6.95 -12.65 0.30
CA ARG A 171 -5.59 -12.92 -0.16
C ARG A 171 -4.62 -13.19 0.99
N GLU A 172 -4.71 -12.45 2.08
CA GLU A 172 -3.91 -12.69 3.28
C GLU A 172 -4.26 -14.03 3.93
N SER A 173 -5.53 -14.40 3.97
CA SER A 173 -5.97 -15.72 4.45
C SER A 173 -5.39 -16.85 3.59
N GLU A 174 -5.33 -16.67 2.27
CA GLU A 174 -4.72 -17.63 1.35
C GLU A 174 -3.21 -17.75 1.58
N VAL A 175 -2.51 -16.62 1.75
CA VAL A 175 -1.08 -16.60 2.09
C VAL A 175 -0.85 -17.26 3.45
N LEU A 176 -1.64 -16.96 4.48
CA LEU A 176 -1.50 -17.54 5.81
C LEU A 176 -1.68 -19.07 5.79
N ARG A 177 -2.61 -19.59 4.98
CA ARG A 177 -2.78 -21.04 4.75
C ARG A 177 -1.53 -21.67 4.12
N LEU A 178 -0.91 -21.00 3.15
CA LEU A 178 0.32 -21.51 2.54
C LEU A 178 1.51 -21.43 3.50
N VAL A 179 1.53 -20.42 4.38
CA VAL A 179 2.49 -20.31 5.48
C VAL A 179 2.32 -21.46 6.46
N SER A 180 1.09 -21.86 6.81
CA SER A 180 0.84 -22.92 7.80
C SER A 180 1.30 -24.30 7.35
N ILE A 181 1.34 -24.56 6.04
CA ILE A 181 1.89 -25.80 5.48
C ILE A 181 3.40 -25.72 5.20
N GLY A 182 4.08 -24.67 5.69
CA GLY A 182 5.54 -24.54 5.68
C GLY A 182 6.16 -23.95 4.42
N LEU A 183 5.37 -23.47 3.45
CA LEU A 183 5.91 -22.94 2.19
C LEU A 183 6.68 -21.63 2.40
N GLY A 184 7.86 -21.51 1.82
CA GLY A 184 8.67 -20.27 1.78
C GLY A 184 8.07 -19.21 0.84
N ASN A 185 8.51 -17.95 0.98
CA ASN A 185 7.96 -16.85 0.17
C ASN A 185 8.07 -17.09 -1.34
N LYS A 186 9.15 -17.72 -1.80
CA LYS A 186 9.35 -18.09 -3.21
C LYS A 186 8.31 -19.13 -3.69
N GLU A 187 7.98 -20.10 -2.85
CA GLU A 187 7.00 -21.14 -3.16
C GLU A 187 5.58 -20.59 -3.12
N ILE A 188 5.29 -19.72 -2.15
CA ILE A 188 4.01 -18.98 -2.07
C ILE A 188 3.84 -18.12 -3.33
N ALA A 189 4.87 -17.37 -3.70
CA ALA A 189 4.87 -16.54 -4.89
C ALA A 189 4.57 -17.35 -6.16
N ALA A 190 5.24 -18.50 -6.35
CA ALA A 190 5.01 -19.39 -7.48
C ALA A 190 3.58 -19.94 -7.50
N ARG A 191 3.04 -20.34 -6.32
CA ARG A 191 1.71 -20.93 -6.20
C ARG A 191 0.58 -19.94 -6.43
N LEU A 192 0.80 -18.68 -6.06
CA LEU A 192 -0.18 -17.60 -6.16
C LEU A 192 0.00 -16.73 -7.43
N ALA A 193 0.97 -17.06 -8.28
CA ALA A 193 1.34 -16.30 -9.49
C ALA A 193 1.64 -14.81 -9.20
N ILE A 194 2.38 -14.55 -8.11
CA ILE A 194 2.82 -13.22 -7.68
C ILE A 194 4.34 -13.18 -7.54
N SER A 195 4.94 -12.00 -7.34
CA SER A 195 6.36 -11.90 -7.04
C SER A 195 6.69 -12.41 -5.63
N GLU A 196 7.93 -12.86 -5.40
CA GLU A 196 8.40 -13.23 -4.05
C GLU A 196 8.30 -12.04 -3.10
N HIS A 197 8.51 -10.84 -3.62
CA HIS A 197 8.39 -9.60 -2.87
C HIS A 197 6.95 -9.35 -2.42
N THR A 198 5.98 -9.54 -3.31
CA THR A 198 4.55 -9.44 -2.98
C THR A 198 4.13 -10.46 -1.91
N ALA A 199 4.68 -11.69 -1.97
CA ALA A 199 4.44 -12.69 -0.93
C ALA A 199 5.01 -12.27 0.43
N LYS A 200 6.21 -11.66 0.46
CA LYS A 200 6.79 -11.07 1.69
C LYS A 200 5.92 -9.95 2.24
N PHE A 201 5.40 -9.08 1.36
CA PHE A 201 4.54 -7.98 1.75
C PHE A 201 3.25 -8.48 2.42
N HIS A 202 2.54 -9.43 1.80
CA HIS A 202 1.36 -10.03 2.42
C HIS A 202 1.68 -10.67 3.77
N LEU A 203 2.82 -11.34 3.90
CA LEU A 203 3.23 -11.90 5.18
C LEU A 203 3.46 -10.82 6.24
N SER A 204 4.11 -9.70 5.89
CA SER A 204 4.31 -8.58 6.82
C SER A 204 2.98 -7.96 7.26
N SER A 205 2.02 -7.79 6.34
CA SER A 205 0.67 -7.32 6.65
C SER A 205 -0.06 -8.27 7.61
N ILE A 206 0.01 -9.59 7.36
CA ILE A 206 -0.56 -10.62 8.24
C ILE A 206 0.04 -10.54 9.65
N LEU A 207 1.37 -10.40 9.76
CA LEU A 207 2.06 -10.27 11.05
C LEU A 207 1.56 -9.05 11.82
N SER A 208 1.40 -7.91 11.14
CA SER A 208 0.87 -6.68 11.73
C SER A 208 -0.56 -6.84 12.21
N LYS A 209 -1.47 -7.35 11.36
CA LYS A 209 -2.89 -7.53 11.68
C LYS A 209 -3.15 -8.55 12.80
N LEU A 210 -2.32 -9.58 12.88
CA LEU A 210 -2.40 -10.59 13.92
C LEU A 210 -1.60 -10.22 15.17
N HIS A 211 -0.88 -9.09 15.16
CA HIS A 211 0.07 -8.70 16.21
C HIS A 211 1.10 -9.78 16.51
N ALA A 212 1.56 -10.47 15.47
CA ALA A 212 2.51 -11.57 15.57
C ALA A 212 3.94 -11.06 15.33
N GLY A 213 4.86 -11.38 16.24
CA GLY A 213 6.28 -11.06 16.11
C GLY A 213 7.06 -12.04 15.21
N SER A 214 6.43 -13.15 14.80
CA SER A 214 7.05 -14.17 13.96
C SER A 214 6.03 -14.91 13.10
N ARG A 215 6.54 -15.51 12.00
CA ARG A 215 5.77 -16.35 11.09
C ARG A 215 5.08 -17.53 11.81
N THR A 216 5.77 -18.18 12.73
CA THR A 216 5.24 -19.31 13.50
C THR A 216 4.14 -18.85 14.45
N GLU A 217 4.30 -17.68 15.04
CA GLU A 217 3.29 -17.06 15.89
C GLU A 217 2.04 -16.68 15.10
N ALA A 218 2.19 -16.12 13.90
CA ALA A 218 1.06 -15.82 13.03
C ALA A 218 0.23 -17.06 12.68
N VAL A 219 0.87 -18.20 12.42
CA VAL A 219 0.18 -19.48 12.19
C VAL A 219 -0.56 -19.93 13.46
N SER A 220 0.08 -19.88 14.62
CA SER A 220 -0.54 -20.26 15.90
C SER A 220 -1.75 -19.39 16.23
N LEU A 221 -1.64 -18.09 16.00
CA LEU A 221 -2.75 -17.13 16.17
C LEU A 221 -3.86 -17.39 15.16
N GLY A 222 -3.52 -17.63 13.89
CA GLY A 222 -4.47 -17.94 12.83
C GLY A 222 -5.31 -19.21 13.12
N ILE A 223 -4.69 -20.26 13.65
CA ILE A 223 -5.37 -21.49 14.08
C ILE A 223 -6.29 -21.19 15.28
N ARG A 224 -5.80 -20.51 16.32
CA ARG A 224 -6.59 -20.17 17.52
C ARG A 224 -7.82 -19.31 17.20
N LYS A 225 -7.71 -18.43 16.22
CA LYS A 225 -8.79 -17.54 15.77
C LYS A 225 -9.70 -18.17 14.70
N GLY A 226 -9.47 -19.41 14.29
CA GLY A 226 -10.25 -20.09 13.27
C GLY A 226 -10.08 -19.54 11.84
N LEU A 227 -9.04 -18.76 11.59
CA LEU A 227 -8.75 -18.17 10.26
C LEU A 227 -8.19 -19.20 9.29
N ILE A 228 -7.54 -20.24 9.81
CA ILE A 228 -7.02 -21.38 9.05
C ILE A 228 -7.33 -22.69 9.76
N PRO A 229 -7.64 -23.76 9.02
CA PRO A 229 -7.88 -25.09 9.61
C PRO A 229 -6.57 -25.69 10.18
N ILE A 230 -6.70 -26.59 11.13
CA ILE A 230 -5.62 -27.43 11.65
C ILE A 230 -5.28 -28.52 10.65
#